data_6cdbc02a24b1d733c6598b3b7ddd30f5
#
_entry.id   6cdbc02a24b1d733c6598b3b7ddd30f5
#
_cell.length_a   1.000
_cell.length_b   1.000
_cell.length_c   1.000
_cell.angle_alpha   90.00
_cell.angle_beta   90.00
_cell.angle_gamma   90.00
#
_symmetry.space_group_name_H-M   'P 1'
#
loop_
_entity.id
_entity.type
_entity.pdbx_description
1 polymer ?
#
loop_
_entity_poly.entity_id
_entity_poly.type
_entity_poly.pdbx_seq_one_letter_code
_entity_poly.pdbx_strand_id
1 'polypeptide(L)'
;RRKSDDVAVLVVTSGDRRVDEKKVEAHVGGKIGRADADFVKSRTGFSIGGVSPVAHATPPVTLIDQDLLRFEVVWAAAGHPHGVFALHPSDLQRLTGAPVVDVVQTPVVA
;
A
#
# COMPACT_ATOMS: atom_id res chain seq x y z
N ARG A 1 -8.67 3.16 -5.00
CA ARG A 1 -9.16 2.22 -6.03
C ARG A 1 -8.88 2.75 -7.43
N ARG A 2 -8.67 1.86 -8.36
CA ARG A 2 -8.54 2.21 -9.77
C ARG A 2 -9.94 2.39 -10.38
N LYS A 3 -10.22 3.57 -10.91
CA LYS A 3 -11.59 3.93 -11.33
C LYS A 3 -12.10 3.14 -12.53
N SER A 4 -11.20 2.66 -13.40
CA SER A 4 -11.61 1.98 -14.63
C SER A 4 -12.29 0.64 -14.39
N ASP A 5 -11.94 -0.08 -13.32
CA ASP A 5 -12.41 -1.44 -13.05
C ASP A 5 -12.67 -1.71 -11.55
N ASP A 6 -12.64 -0.68 -10.72
CA ASP A 6 -12.82 -0.77 -9.26
C ASP A 6 -11.88 -1.75 -8.55
N VAL A 7 -10.71 -2.01 -9.11
CA VAL A 7 -9.70 -2.83 -8.45
C VAL A 7 -9.08 -2.07 -7.29
N ALA A 8 -8.93 -2.74 -6.14
CA ALA A 8 -8.25 -2.16 -5.00
C ALA A 8 -6.76 -1.98 -5.32
N VAL A 9 -6.22 -0.81 -4.96
CA VAL A 9 -4.80 -0.51 -5.09
C VAL A 9 -4.24 -0.30 -3.69
N LEU A 10 -3.27 -1.13 -3.32
CA LEU A 10 -2.58 -1.06 -2.03
C LEU A 10 -1.19 -0.47 -2.24
N VAL A 11 -0.91 0.64 -1.59
CA VAL A 11 0.41 1.27 -1.62
C VAL A 11 1.03 1.11 -0.24
N VAL A 12 2.14 0.39 -0.17
CA VAL A 12 2.88 0.17 1.06
C VAL A 12 4.00 1.20 1.13
N THR A 13 3.87 2.14 2.04
CA THR A 13 4.80 3.26 2.18
C THR A 13 5.07 3.58 3.64
N SER A 14 6.15 4.32 3.87
CA SER A 14 6.49 4.82 5.21
C SER A 14 5.46 5.86 5.68
N GLY A 15 5.12 5.83 6.97
CA GLY A 15 4.16 6.76 7.55
C GLY A 15 4.60 8.22 7.54
N ASP A 16 5.89 8.51 7.33
CA ASP A 16 6.43 9.86 7.21
C ASP A 16 6.47 10.39 5.77
N ARG A 17 5.91 9.64 4.82
CA ARG A 17 5.81 10.02 3.41
C ARG A 17 4.36 10.12 2.98
N ARG A 18 4.10 10.94 1.97
CA ARG A 18 2.79 11.06 1.34
C ARG A 18 2.81 10.44 -0.04
N VAL A 19 1.78 9.68 -0.35
CA VAL A 19 1.61 9.07 -1.67
C VAL A 19 1.38 10.16 -2.72
N ASP A 20 2.06 10.05 -3.85
CA ASP A 20 1.82 10.87 -5.03
C ASP A 20 0.86 10.11 -5.95
N GLU A 21 -0.39 10.56 -6.01
CA GLU A 21 -1.44 9.88 -6.78
C GLU A 21 -1.10 9.78 -8.27
N LYS A 22 -0.44 10.79 -8.83
CA LYS A 22 -0.03 10.76 -10.25
C LYS A 22 1.00 9.67 -10.52
N LYS A 23 1.95 9.48 -9.60
CA LYS A 23 2.93 8.39 -9.72
C LYS A 23 2.24 7.04 -9.62
N VAL A 24 1.29 6.88 -8.72
CA VAL A 24 0.51 5.65 -8.59
C VAL A 24 -0.29 5.38 -9.86
N GLU A 25 -0.98 6.38 -10.40
CA GLU A 25 -1.74 6.25 -11.64
C GLU A 25 -0.88 5.78 -12.81
N ALA A 26 0.36 6.29 -12.92
CA ALA A 26 1.28 5.86 -13.96
C ALA A 26 1.65 4.37 -13.84
N HIS A 27 1.78 3.86 -12.62
CA HIS A 27 2.12 2.44 -12.38
C HIS A 27 0.92 1.51 -12.53
N VAL A 28 -0.29 1.95 -12.19
CA VAL A 28 -1.49 1.08 -12.25
C VAL A 28 -2.24 1.18 -13.57
N GLY A 29 -1.84 2.08 -14.45
CA GLY A 29 -2.42 2.21 -15.79
C GLY A 29 -3.81 2.83 -15.82
N GLY A 30 -4.17 3.69 -14.86
CA GLY A 30 -5.47 4.34 -14.85
C GLY A 30 -5.64 5.32 -13.69
N LYS A 31 -6.72 6.10 -13.75
CA LYS A 31 -7.08 7.04 -12.68
C LYS A 31 -7.42 6.31 -11.40
N ILE A 32 -6.99 6.86 -10.26
CA ILE A 32 -7.34 6.37 -8.95
C ILE A 32 -8.32 7.31 -8.24
N GLY A 33 -9.08 6.75 -7.33
CA GLY A 33 -10.03 7.48 -6.52
C GLY A 33 -10.03 6.98 -5.09
N ARG A 34 -10.76 7.70 -4.25
CA ARG A 34 -10.85 7.36 -2.84
C ARG A 34 -11.53 6.00 -2.65
N ALA A 35 -10.95 5.17 -1.79
CA ALA A 35 -11.56 3.95 -1.30
C ALA A 35 -12.19 4.24 0.08
N ASP A 36 -13.50 4.14 0.18
CA ASP A 36 -14.19 4.31 1.46
C ASP A 36 -14.08 3.06 2.34
N ALA A 37 -14.59 3.16 3.56
CA ALA A 37 -14.47 2.07 4.53
C ALA A 37 -15.14 0.77 4.06
N ASP A 38 -16.29 0.87 3.42
CA ASP A 38 -17.02 -0.30 2.91
C ASP A 38 -16.27 -0.96 1.76
N PHE A 39 -15.71 -0.17 0.84
CA PHE A 39 -14.88 -0.68 -0.25
C PHE A 39 -13.65 -1.42 0.30
N VAL A 40 -12.93 -0.81 1.24
CA VAL A 40 -11.74 -1.42 1.85
C VAL A 40 -12.10 -2.74 2.51
N LYS A 41 -13.16 -2.78 3.31
CA LYS A 41 -13.59 -4.00 4.01
C LYS A 41 -14.00 -5.10 3.03
N SER A 42 -14.77 -4.77 2.00
CA SER A 42 -15.27 -5.77 1.04
C SER A 42 -14.16 -6.34 0.17
N ARG A 43 -13.16 -5.53 -0.19
CA ARG A 43 -12.09 -5.95 -1.09
C ARG A 43 -10.92 -6.61 -0.36
N THR A 44 -10.54 -6.08 0.80
CA THR A 44 -9.39 -6.61 1.54
C THR A 44 -9.76 -7.61 2.63
N GLY A 45 -10.96 -7.53 3.15
CA GLY A 45 -11.38 -8.27 4.33
C GLY A 45 -10.97 -7.61 5.64
N PHE A 46 -10.24 -6.50 5.58
CA PHE A 46 -9.75 -5.77 6.76
C PHE A 46 -10.42 -4.41 6.87
N SER A 47 -10.54 -3.91 8.09
CA SER A 47 -11.05 -2.55 8.34
C SER A 47 -9.97 -1.50 8.11
N ILE A 48 -10.38 -0.28 7.76
CA ILE A 48 -9.47 0.87 7.68
C ILE A 48 -8.70 1.00 9.00
N GLY A 49 -7.40 1.25 8.91
CA GLY A 49 -6.49 1.31 10.05
C GLY A 49 -5.85 -0.02 10.42
N GLY A 50 -6.37 -1.14 9.91
CA GLY A 50 -5.86 -2.47 10.20
C GLY A 50 -5.64 -3.32 8.95
N VAL A 51 -5.41 -2.70 7.78
CA VAL A 51 -5.21 -3.44 6.53
C VAL A 51 -3.81 -4.04 6.51
N SER A 52 -3.74 -5.39 6.52
CA SER A 52 -2.48 -6.11 6.36
C SER A 52 -1.96 -5.97 4.92
N PRO A 53 -0.62 -6.05 4.71
CA PRO A 53 -0.07 -6.09 3.37
C PRO A 53 -0.34 -7.40 2.61
N VAL A 54 -0.83 -8.43 3.31
CA VAL A 54 -1.06 -9.77 2.74
C VAL A 54 -2.42 -10.33 3.16
N ALA A 55 -2.81 -11.46 2.58
CA ALA A 55 -4.02 -12.22 2.95
C ALA A 55 -5.33 -11.48 2.70
N HIS A 56 -5.41 -10.72 1.62
CA HIS A 56 -6.62 -10.00 1.23
C HIS A 56 -7.70 -10.92 0.67
N ALA A 57 -8.97 -10.56 0.90
CA ALA A 57 -10.11 -11.32 0.39
C ALA A 57 -10.13 -11.35 -1.15
N THR A 58 -9.80 -10.21 -1.77
CA THR A 58 -9.60 -10.10 -3.22
C THR A 58 -8.21 -9.52 -3.45
N PRO A 59 -7.35 -10.18 -4.26
CA PRO A 59 -5.99 -9.68 -4.48
C PRO A 59 -6.00 -8.26 -5.06
N PRO A 60 -5.37 -7.28 -4.39
CA PRO A 60 -5.25 -5.93 -4.91
C PRO A 60 -4.07 -5.80 -5.87
N VAL A 61 -4.04 -4.69 -6.60
CA VAL A 61 -2.78 -4.24 -7.20
C VAL A 61 -1.94 -3.63 -6.08
N THR A 62 -0.78 -4.19 -5.82
CA THR A 62 0.07 -3.75 -4.71
C THR A 62 1.34 -3.11 -5.24
N LEU A 63 1.68 -1.95 -4.69
CA LEU A 63 2.93 -1.25 -4.96
C LEU A 63 3.66 -1.02 -3.64
N ILE A 64 4.98 -1.21 -3.65
CA ILE A 64 5.83 -0.94 -2.50
C ILE A 64 6.69 0.27 -2.82
N ASP A 65 6.65 1.30 -1.95
CA ASP A 65 7.49 2.46 -2.15
C ASP A 65 8.97 2.12 -1.91
N GLN A 66 9.82 2.58 -2.82
CA GLN A 66 11.26 2.31 -2.76
C GLN A 66 11.93 2.88 -1.50
N ASP A 67 11.39 3.96 -0.93
CA ASP A 67 11.94 4.56 0.29
C ASP A 67 11.82 3.66 1.52
N LEU A 68 10.95 2.65 1.49
CA LEU A 68 10.89 1.66 2.58
C LEU A 68 12.18 0.88 2.71
N LEU A 69 12.95 0.73 1.64
CA LEU A 69 14.21 -0.02 1.66
C LEU A 69 15.30 0.67 2.47
N ARG A 70 15.12 1.94 2.85
CA ARG A 70 16.05 2.65 3.77
C ARG A 70 16.01 2.11 5.20
N PHE A 71 14.96 1.39 5.57
CA PHE A 71 14.80 0.81 6.90
C PHE A 71 15.28 -0.64 6.92
N GLU A 72 15.87 -1.06 8.03
CA GLU A 72 16.22 -2.46 8.24
C GLU A 72 14.98 -3.28 8.63
N VAL A 73 14.13 -2.70 9.47
CA VAL A 73 12.90 -3.33 9.95
C VAL A 73 11.75 -2.34 9.80
N VAL A 74 10.61 -2.83 9.33
CA VAL A 74 9.37 -2.07 9.25
C VAL A 74 8.27 -2.78 10.01
N TRP A 75 7.25 -2.05 10.44
CA TRP A 75 6.11 -2.58 11.17
C TRP A 75 4.86 -2.45 10.31
N ALA A 76 4.15 -3.54 10.11
CA ALA A 76 2.95 -3.59 9.29
C ALA A 76 1.73 -4.02 10.12
N ALA A 77 0.55 -3.60 9.68
CA ALA A 77 -0.70 -3.99 10.31
C ALA A 77 -0.92 -5.51 10.20
N ALA A 78 -1.37 -6.12 11.30
CA ALA A 78 -1.57 -7.57 11.40
C ALA A 78 -3.05 -7.99 11.23
N GLY A 79 -3.86 -7.15 10.57
CA GLY A 79 -5.25 -7.46 10.28
C GLY A 79 -6.26 -6.81 11.23
N HIS A 80 -5.81 -6.06 12.23
CA HIS A 80 -6.68 -5.23 13.06
C HIS A 80 -5.94 -3.97 13.54
N PRO A 81 -6.67 -2.91 13.97
CA PRO A 81 -6.07 -1.59 14.20
C PRO A 81 -4.97 -1.54 15.26
N HIS A 82 -4.95 -2.47 16.19
CA HIS A 82 -3.98 -2.49 17.29
C HIS A 82 -2.90 -3.56 17.13
N GLY A 83 -3.00 -4.42 16.11
CA GLY A 83 -2.03 -5.47 15.85
C GLY A 83 -1.02 -5.06 14.78
N VAL A 84 0.26 -5.23 15.09
CA VAL A 84 1.35 -4.99 14.13
C VAL A 84 2.36 -6.12 14.20
N PHE A 85 3.11 -6.31 13.13
CA PHE A 85 4.22 -7.25 13.10
C PHE A 85 5.43 -6.63 12.43
N ALA A 86 6.62 -7.07 12.83
CA ALA A 86 7.87 -6.57 12.29
C ALA A 86 8.36 -7.46 11.15
N LEU A 87 8.93 -6.85 10.12
CA LEU A 87 9.54 -7.58 9.02
C LEU A 87 10.60 -6.72 8.34
N HIS A 88 11.47 -7.36 7.54
CA HIS A 88 12.38 -6.62 6.68
C HIS A 88 11.65 -6.16 5.41
N PRO A 89 12.00 -4.99 4.83
CA PRO A 89 11.37 -4.54 3.59
C PRO A 89 11.46 -5.54 2.43
N SER A 90 12.54 -6.30 2.33
CA SER A 90 12.69 -7.35 1.32
C SER A 90 11.67 -8.48 1.49
N ASP A 91 11.20 -8.74 2.70
CA ASP A 91 10.15 -9.72 2.97
C ASP A 91 8.80 -9.27 2.43
N LEU A 92 8.51 -7.97 2.47
CA LEU A 92 7.29 -7.44 1.87
C LEU A 92 7.21 -7.74 0.38
N GLN A 93 8.30 -7.52 -0.34
CA GLN A 93 8.35 -7.81 -1.78
C GLN A 93 8.17 -9.31 -2.04
N ARG A 94 8.81 -10.16 -1.26
CA ARG A 94 8.69 -11.61 -1.39
C ARG A 94 7.28 -12.11 -1.09
N LEU A 95 6.66 -11.60 -0.02
CA LEU A 95 5.33 -12.04 0.43
C LEU A 95 4.21 -11.53 -0.47
N THR A 96 4.34 -10.34 -1.01
CA THR A 96 3.30 -9.70 -1.83
C THR A 96 3.50 -9.94 -3.32
N GLY A 97 4.73 -10.22 -3.76
CA GLY A 97 5.07 -10.25 -5.18
C GLY A 97 5.01 -8.88 -5.86
N ALA A 98 4.90 -7.80 -5.09
CA ALA A 98 4.69 -6.47 -5.61
C ALA A 98 5.99 -5.81 -6.08
N PRO A 99 5.93 -4.94 -7.12
CA PRO A 99 7.11 -4.18 -7.53
C PRO A 99 7.45 -3.11 -6.50
N VAL A 100 8.75 -2.82 -6.38
CA VAL A 100 9.27 -1.70 -5.62
C VAL A 100 9.44 -0.51 -6.56
N VAL A 101 8.71 0.57 -6.31
CA VAL A 101 8.61 1.71 -7.22
C VAL A 101 8.59 3.02 -6.45
N ASP A 102 8.80 4.14 -7.16
CA ASP A 102 8.66 5.47 -6.59
C ASP A 102 7.20 5.93 -6.70
N VAL A 103 6.51 6.02 -5.58
CA VAL A 103 5.09 6.41 -5.51
C VAL A 103 4.80 7.47 -4.45
N VAL A 104 5.83 8.10 -3.89
CA VAL A 104 5.66 9.14 -2.88
C VAL A 104 6.01 10.51 -3.45
N GLN A 105 5.46 11.54 -2.82
CA GLN A 105 5.78 12.92 -3.17
C GLN A 105 7.26 13.19 -2.90
N THR A 106 7.88 13.91 -3.83
CA THR A 106 9.25 14.37 -3.65
C THR A 106 9.29 15.35 -2.49
N PRO A 107 10.18 15.16 -1.49
CA PRO A 107 10.30 16.11 -0.39
C PRO A 107 10.63 17.51 -0.90
N VAL A 108 9.95 18.51 -0.34
CA VAL A 108 10.28 19.92 -0.63
C VAL A 108 11.56 20.24 0.10
N VAL A 109 12.60 20.59 -0.65
CA VAL A 109 13.86 21.05 -0.09
C VAL A 109 13.75 22.55 0.10
N ALA A 110 13.77 22.95 1.35
CA ALA A 110 13.75 24.37 1.68
C ALA A 110 15.12 25.01 1.43
#